data_fab61e8bb2d972e8692ccabf95adbf6d
#
_entry.id   fab61e8bb2d972e8692ccabf95adbf6d
#
_cell.length_a   1.000
_cell.length_b   1.000
_cell.length_c   1.000
_cell.angle_alpha   90.00
_cell.angle_beta   90.00
_cell.angle_gamma   90.00
#
_symmetry.space_group_name_H-M   'P 1'
#
loop_
_entity.id
_entity.type
_entity.pdbx_description
1 polymer ?
#
loop_
_entity_poly.entity_id
_entity_poly.type
_entity_poly.pdbx_seq_one_letter_code
_entity_poly.pdbx_strand_id
1 'polypeptide(L)'
;MPEIVELAERPYVALRGTVQMDGISAFADRLRQVIGWLAAREIAPNGAAFFKYDVVDMEAGLVMEIGFPVDDLHAGEGEIVTGVLPAGRYATAMYHGHPDGLVKATGELLDWGSAEGVEWDADGDKWAARLEVYLSDPREVPDMADWDTELQFKLK
;
A
#
# COMPACT_ATOMS: atom_id res chain seq x y z
N MET A 1 0.54 18.31 -5.08
CA MET A 1 0.16 18.88 -3.78
C MET A 1 -0.62 17.86 -2.96
N PRO A 2 -0.21 17.57 -1.73
CA PRO A 2 -0.99 16.65 -0.88
C PRO A 2 -2.37 17.22 -0.56
N GLU A 3 -3.33 16.32 -0.36
CA GLU A 3 -4.68 16.71 0.01
C GLU A 3 -5.28 15.66 0.96
N ILE A 4 -6.37 16.02 1.63
CA ILE A 4 -7.09 15.12 2.52
C ILE A 4 -8.39 14.74 1.82
N VAL A 5 -8.62 13.43 1.68
CA VAL A 5 -9.82 12.88 1.05
C VAL A 5 -10.49 11.86 1.97
N GLU A 6 -11.79 11.69 1.82
CA GLU A 6 -12.50 10.60 2.48
C GLU A 6 -12.58 9.41 1.56
N LEU A 7 -12.21 8.23 2.08
CA LEU A 7 -12.28 6.97 1.35
C LEU A 7 -13.22 6.01 2.08
N ALA A 8 -13.98 5.24 1.31
CA ALA A 8 -14.82 4.17 1.84
C ALA A 8 -13.95 2.98 2.22
N GLU A 9 -14.47 2.10 3.07
CA GLU A 9 -13.78 0.86 3.38
C GLU A 9 -13.65 -0.02 2.13
N ARG A 10 -12.56 -0.78 2.05
CA ARG A 10 -12.25 -1.61 0.87
C ARG A 10 -11.75 -2.99 1.33
N PRO A 11 -12.52 -4.07 1.06
CA PRO A 11 -11.99 -5.42 1.28
C PRO A 11 -10.77 -5.65 0.39
N TYR A 12 -9.83 -6.47 0.86
CA TYR A 12 -8.64 -6.77 0.09
C TYR A 12 -8.13 -8.20 0.34
N VAL A 13 -7.31 -8.66 -0.59
CA VAL A 13 -6.53 -9.89 -0.48
C VAL A 13 -5.07 -9.55 -0.70
N ALA A 14 -4.20 -10.03 0.17
CA ALA A 14 -2.78 -9.66 0.15
C ALA A 14 -1.88 -10.79 0.63
N LEU A 15 -0.61 -10.68 0.31
CA LEU A 15 0.45 -11.51 0.87
C LEU A 15 1.10 -10.70 2.00
N ARG A 16 1.17 -11.28 3.19
CA ARG A 16 1.77 -10.63 4.37
C ARG A 16 3.14 -11.22 4.67
N GLY A 17 4.09 -10.35 4.98
CA GLY A 17 5.42 -10.79 5.38
C GLY A 17 6.19 -9.70 6.12
N THR A 18 7.29 -10.11 6.73
CA THR A 18 8.24 -9.20 7.37
C THR A 18 9.48 -9.12 6.50
N VAL A 19 9.88 -7.90 6.14
CA VAL A 19 11.00 -7.68 5.22
C VAL A 19 11.90 -6.56 5.74
N GLN A 20 13.17 -6.60 5.35
CA GLN A 20 14.09 -5.48 5.56
C GLN A 20 13.94 -4.48 4.41
N MET A 21 14.43 -3.25 4.60
CA MET A 21 14.33 -2.21 3.55
C MET A 21 14.93 -2.65 2.22
N ASP A 22 16.04 -3.38 2.25
CA ASP A 22 16.69 -3.89 1.04
C ASP A 22 16.01 -5.14 0.46
N GLY A 23 15.03 -5.70 1.19
CA GLY A 23 14.27 -6.88 0.75
C GLY A 23 12.92 -6.57 0.11
N ILE A 24 12.51 -5.30 0.06
CA ILE A 24 11.19 -4.92 -0.48
C ILE A 24 11.02 -5.36 -1.93
N SER A 25 12.04 -5.18 -2.76
CA SER A 25 11.99 -5.55 -4.18
C SER A 25 11.73 -7.05 -4.37
N ALA A 26 12.44 -7.90 -3.63
CA ALA A 26 12.23 -9.35 -3.68
C ALA A 26 10.84 -9.74 -3.16
N PHE A 27 10.36 -9.07 -2.11
CA PHE A 27 9.03 -9.31 -1.58
C PHE A 27 7.95 -8.88 -2.60
N ALA A 28 8.16 -7.74 -3.27
CA ALA A 28 7.24 -7.24 -4.29
C ALA A 28 7.07 -8.22 -5.45
N ASP A 29 8.13 -8.96 -5.82
CA ASP A 29 8.05 -9.98 -6.86
C ASP A 29 7.07 -11.10 -6.51
N ARG A 30 6.76 -11.29 -5.23
CA ARG A 30 5.80 -12.28 -4.78
C ARG A 30 4.34 -11.86 -4.99
N LEU A 31 4.09 -10.65 -5.48
CA LEU A 31 2.73 -10.19 -5.82
C LEU A 31 2.07 -11.16 -6.81
N ARG A 32 2.85 -11.79 -7.69
CA ARG A 32 2.35 -12.81 -8.62
C ARG A 32 1.65 -13.97 -7.91
N GLN A 33 2.03 -14.27 -6.67
CA GLN A 33 1.38 -15.32 -5.87
C GLN A 33 -0.05 -14.91 -5.51
N VAL A 34 -0.26 -13.62 -5.23
CA VAL A 34 -1.60 -13.08 -4.98
C VAL A 34 -2.43 -13.13 -6.25
N ILE A 35 -1.84 -12.73 -7.37
CA ILE A 35 -2.51 -12.76 -8.68
C ILE A 35 -2.95 -14.18 -9.02
N GLY A 36 -2.07 -15.17 -8.84
CA GLY A 36 -2.38 -16.58 -9.09
C GLY A 36 -3.45 -17.12 -8.14
N TRP A 37 -3.39 -16.74 -6.87
CA TRP A 37 -4.38 -17.16 -5.88
C TRP A 37 -5.77 -16.64 -6.21
N LEU A 38 -5.86 -15.38 -6.62
CA LEU A 38 -7.12 -14.74 -7.05
C LEU A 38 -7.65 -15.39 -8.33
N ALA A 39 -6.78 -15.60 -9.31
CA ALA A 39 -7.16 -16.23 -10.59
C ALA A 39 -7.70 -17.64 -10.39
N ALA A 40 -7.07 -18.45 -9.52
CA ALA A 40 -7.50 -19.80 -9.23
C ALA A 40 -8.90 -19.84 -8.59
N ARG A 41 -9.33 -18.77 -7.96
CA ARG A 41 -10.63 -18.65 -7.29
C ARG A 41 -11.63 -17.80 -8.07
N GLU A 42 -11.25 -17.37 -9.28
CA GLU A 42 -12.09 -16.53 -10.15
C GLU A 42 -12.50 -15.21 -9.46
N ILE A 43 -11.59 -14.65 -8.65
CA ILE A 43 -11.79 -13.36 -7.98
C ILE A 43 -11.09 -12.29 -8.80
N ALA A 44 -11.84 -11.28 -9.24
CA ALA A 44 -11.28 -10.14 -9.98
C ALA A 44 -10.97 -8.99 -9.01
N PRO A 45 -9.75 -8.42 -9.05
CA PRO A 45 -9.48 -7.18 -8.35
C PRO A 45 -10.36 -6.05 -8.88
N ASN A 46 -10.77 -5.14 -8.00
CA ASN A 46 -11.57 -3.98 -8.41
C ASN A 46 -10.80 -2.67 -8.40
N GLY A 47 -9.49 -2.74 -8.27
CA GLY A 47 -8.62 -1.57 -8.27
C GLY A 47 -7.16 -1.95 -8.41
N ALA A 48 -6.30 -0.96 -8.28
CA ALA A 48 -4.86 -1.12 -8.46
C ALA A 48 -4.21 -1.89 -7.32
N ALA A 49 -3.07 -2.51 -7.60
CA ALA A 49 -2.22 -3.14 -6.59
C ALA A 49 -1.75 -2.11 -5.57
N PHE A 50 -1.57 -2.55 -4.32
CA PHE A 50 -1.06 -1.67 -3.27
C PHE A 50 -0.05 -2.40 -2.40
N PHE A 51 0.83 -1.61 -1.78
CA PHE A 51 1.71 -2.04 -0.69
C PHE A 51 1.22 -1.35 0.57
N LYS A 52 0.94 -2.14 1.59
CA LYS A 52 0.45 -1.66 2.89
C LYS A 52 1.54 -1.89 3.93
N TYR A 53 1.91 -0.84 4.62
CA TYR A 53 2.95 -0.88 5.66
C TYR A 53 2.28 -0.93 7.03
N ASP A 54 2.19 -2.10 7.63
CA ASP A 54 1.56 -2.27 8.96
C ASP A 54 2.48 -1.85 10.09
N VAL A 55 3.76 -2.19 9.98
CA VAL A 55 4.79 -1.79 10.95
C VAL A 55 5.99 -1.26 10.19
N VAL A 56 6.44 -0.07 10.58
CA VAL A 56 7.63 0.56 9.99
C VAL A 56 8.70 0.67 11.09
N ASP A 57 9.52 -0.36 11.22
CA ASP A 57 10.64 -0.42 12.13
C ASP A 57 11.92 -0.63 11.33
N MET A 58 12.74 0.39 11.25
CA MET A 58 13.94 0.37 10.41
C MET A 58 15.02 -0.58 10.92
N GLU A 59 14.96 -0.97 12.19
CA GLU A 59 15.91 -1.91 12.78
C GLU A 59 15.41 -3.35 12.74
N ALA A 60 14.19 -3.59 13.22
CA ALA A 60 13.61 -4.93 13.28
C ALA A 60 13.03 -5.40 11.94
N GLY A 61 12.67 -4.46 11.08
CA GLY A 61 12.08 -4.75 9.77
C GLY A 61 10.69 -4.17 9.59
N LEU A 62 10.18 -4.33 8.39
CA LEU A 62 8.86 -3.84 7.99
C LEU A 62 7.88 -5.01 7.95
N VAL A 63 6.69 -4.82 8.51
CA VAL A 63 5.58 -5.76 8.27
C VAL A 63 4.74 -5.16 7.17
N MET A 64 4.65 -5.90 6.06
CA MET A 64 3.97 -5.43 4.84
C MET A 64 2.92 -6.42 4.38
N GLU A 65 1.91 -5.87 3.71
CA GLU A 65 0.94 -6.64 2.94
C GLU A 65 0.94 -6.08 1.53
N ILE A 66 1.06 -6.96 0.54
CA ILE A 66 1.01 -6.56 -0.87
C ILE A 66 -0.15 -7.28 -1.55
N GLY A 67 -1.00 -6.55 -2.24
CA GLY A 67 -2.17 -7.17 -2.83
C GLY A 67 -3.08 -6.23 -3.60
N PHE A 68 -4.36 -6.61 -3.63
CA PHE A 68 -5.37 -5.94 -4.44
C PHE A 68 -6.66 -5.75 -3.65
N PRO A 69 -7.37 -4.64 -3.88
CA PRO A 69 -8.74 -4.51 -3.40
C PRO A 69 -9.66 -5.44 -4.18
N VAL A 70 -10.68 -5.94 -3.50
CA VAL A 70 -11.69 -6.84 -4.08
C VAL A 70 -13.08 -6.40 -3.63
N ASP A 71 -14.14 -6.94 -4.27
CA ASP A 71 -15.52 -6.53 -3.95
C ASP A 71 -16.00 -7.07 -2.61
N ASP A 72 -15.62 -8.31 -2.29
CA ASP A 72 -16.13 -9.02 -1.12
C ASP A 72 -15.00 -9.53 -0.25
N LEU A 73 -15.29 -9.70 1.05
CA LEU A 73 -14.34 -10.28 1.98
C LEU A 73 -14.26 -11.80 1.76
N HIS A 74 -13.04 -12.32 1.70
CA HIS A 74 -12.78 -13.75 1.48
C HIS A 74 -11.99 -14.33 2.66
N ALA A 75 -11.91 -15.66 2.73
CA ALA A 75 -11.05 -16.34 3.69
C ALA A 75 -9.64 -16.45 3.12
N GLY A 76 -8.64 -16.16 3.95
CA GLY A 76 -7.23 -16.29 3.57
C GLY A 76 -6.72 -17.73 3.67
N GLU A 77 -5.47 -17.93 3.26
CA GLU A 77 -4.82 -19.24 3.30
C GLU A 77 -3.30 -19.04 3.41
N GLY A 78 -2.71 -19.59 4.48
CA GLY A 78 -1.27 -19.46 4.69
C GLY A 78 -0.82 -17.99 4.82
N GLU A 79 0.11 -17.58 3.97
CA GLU A 79 0.61 -16.20 3.94
C GLU A 79 -0.35 -15.23 3.22
N ILE A 80 -1.36 -15.77 2.51
CA ILE A 80 -2.40 -14.96 1.89
C ILE A 80 -3.41 -14.58 2.96
N VAL A 81 -3.51 -13.29 3.21
CA VAL A 81 -4.38 -12.71 4.23
C VAL A 81 -5.48 -11.89 3.56
N THR A 82 -6.55 -11.69 4.29
CA THR A 82 -7.65 -10.84 3.86
C THR A 82 -7.96 -9.84 4.95
N GLY A 83 -8.53 -8.72 4.57
CA GLY A 83 -8.88 -7.68 5.53
C GLY A 83 -9.71 -6.61 4.86
N VAL A 84 -9.91 -5.52 5.60
CA VAL A 84 -10.64 -4.35 5.11
C VAL A 84 -9.76 -3.13 5.35
N LEU A 85 -9.48 -2.38 4.29
CA LEU A 85 -8.86 -1.07 4.43
C LEU A 85 -9.92 -0.15 5.05
N PRO A 86 -9.65 0.47 6.20
CA PRO A 86 -10.69 1.20 6.93
C PRO A 86 -11.19 2.42 6.18
N ALA A 87 -12.48 2.72 6.35
CA ALA A 87 -13.04 3.99 5.89
C ALA A 87 -12.51 5.13 6.76
N GLY A 88 -12.41 6.30 6.19
CA GLY A 88 -12.03 7.50 6.93
C GLY A 88 -11.28 8.50 6.06
N ARG A 89 -10.66 9.46 6.75
CA ARG A 89 -9.87 10.50 6.08
C ARG A 89 -8.44 10.01 5.86
N TYR A 90 -7.93 10.30 4.68
CA TYR A 90 -6.57 9.94 4.27
C TYR A 90 -5.88 11.18 3.72
N ALA A 91 -4.62 11.36 4.11
CA ALA A 91 -3.74 12.31 3.43
C ALA A 91 -3.20 11.59 2.20
N THR A 92 -3.35 12.19 1.04
CA THR A 92 -2.94 11.59 -0.23
C THR A 92 -1.96 12.50 -0.98
N ALA A 93 -1.06 11.87 -1.71
CA ALA A 93 -0.13 12.58 -2.58
C ALA A 93 0.18 11.72 -3.79
N MET A 94 0.17 12.33 -4.98
CA MET A 94 0.52 11.63 -6.21
C MET A 94 2.02 11.77 -6.45
N TYR A 95 2.66 10.65 -6.77
CA TYR A 95 4.07 10.60 -7.14
C TYR A 95 4.20 10.03 -8.55
N HIS A 96 4.90 10.76 -9.43
CA HIS A 96 5.22 10.29 -10.79
C HIS A 96 6.72 10.06 -10.87
N GLY A 97 7.12 8.85 -11.22
CA GLY A 97 8.52 8.49 -11.38
C GLY A 97 8.84 7.10 -10.87
N HIS A 98 10.15 6.77 -10.88
CA HIS A 98 10.65 5.49 -10.43
C HIS A 98 10.36 5.28 -8.94
N PRO A 99 9.94 4.05 -8.52
CA PRO A 99 9.66 3.75 -7.11
C PRO A 99 10.80 4.07 -6.12
N ASP A 100 12.05 4.14 -6.58
CA ASP A 100 13.17 4.54 -5.72
C ASP A 100 12.96 5.93 -5.11
N GLY A 101 12.19 6.80 -5.74
CA GLY A 101 11.87 8.14 -5.25
C GLY A 101 10.75 8.17 -4.22
N LEU A 102 10.09 7.05 -3.93
CA LEU A 102 8.98 7.01 -2.98
C LEU A 102 9.41 7.31 -1.54
N VAL A 103 10.64 7.00 -1.17
CA VAL A 103 11.16 7.34 0.16
C VAL A 103 11.11 8.84 0.38
N LYS A 104 11.57 9.61 -0.61
CA LYS A 104 11.55 11.08 -0.55
C LYS A 104 10.12 11.60 -0.55
N ALA A 105 9.27 11.06 -1.44
CA ALA A 105 7.86 11.46 -1.53
C ALA A 105 7.12 11.19 -0.22
N THR A 106 7.40 10.06 0.44
CA THR A 106 6.84 9.72 1.74
C THR A 106 7.25 10.73 2.80
N GLY A 107 8.54 11.08 2.84
CA GLY A 107 9.06 12.10 3.77
C GLY A 107 8.39 13.44 3.57
N GLU A 108 8.18 13.84 2.32
CA GLU A 108 7.51 15.10 1.98
C GLU A 108 6.04 15.09 2.44
N LEU A 109 5.34 13.98 2.29
CA LEU A 109 3.96 13.85 2.77
C LEU A 109 3.88 13.92 4.29
N LEU A 110 4.79 13.25 5.00
CA LEU A 110 4.84 13.29 6.46
C LEU A 110 5.14 14.71 6.96
N ASP A 111 6.08 15.40 6.33
CA ASP A 111 6.41 16.80 6.67
C ASP A 111 5.24 17.74 6.41
N TRP A 112 4.55 17.56 5.29
CA TRP A 112 3.36 18.33 4.98
C TRP A 112 2.29 18.13 6.05
N GLY A 113 2.05 16.89 6.47
CA GLY A 113 1.08 16.57 7.52
C GLY A 113 1.42 17.21 8.84
N SER A 114 2.69 17.20 9.23
CA SER A 114 3.15 17.85 10.45
C SER A 114 2.93 19.35 10.40
N ALA A 115 3.21 19.99 9.26
CA ALA A 115 2.99 21.40 9.06
C ALA A 115 1.51 21.78 9.11
N GLU A 116 0.64 20.91 8.60
CA GLU A 116 -0.81 21.12 8.61
C GLU A 116 -1.47 20.73 9.95
N GLY A 117 -0.72 20.13 10.86
CA GLY A 117 -1.25 19.73 12.16
C GLY A 117 -2.16 18.51 12.12
N VAL A 118 -2.03 17.65 11.10
CA VAL A 118 -2.83 16.43 11.02
C VAL A 118 -2.34 15.38 12.03
N GLU A 119 -3.24 14.50 12.43
CA GLU A 119 -2.94 13.42 13.34
C GLU A 119 -2.97 12.10 12.57
N TRP A 120 -1.81 11.45 12.42
CA TRP A 120 -1.71 10.17 11.74
C TRP A 120 -2.36 9.07 12.57
N ASP A 121 -3.09 8.17 11.93
CA ASP A 121 -3.67 7.00 12.60
C ASP A 121 -2.59 5.94 12.76
N ALA A 122 -1.70 6.21 13.70
CA ALA A 122 -0.56 5.36 14.00
C ALA A 122 -0.30 5.33 15.51
N ASP A 123 0.24 4.21 15.98
CA ASP A 123 0.68 4.03 17.36
C ASP A 123 2.15 3.57 17.31
N GLY A 124 3.06 4.54 17.51
CA GLY A 124 4.47 4.28 17.31
C GLY A 124 4.77 3.86 15.86
N ASP A 125 5.33 2.66 15.71
CA ASP A 125 5.68 2.10 14.40
C ASP A 125 4.51 1.42 13.68
N LYS A 126 3.37 1.28 14.35
CA LYS A 126 2.20 0.58 13.83
C LYS A 126 1.21 1.55 13.20
N TRP A 127 0.83 1.27 11.96
CA TRP A 127 -0.09 2.10 11.18
C TRP A 127 -1.42 1.39 10.94
N ALA A 128 -2.51 2.12 11.03
CA ALA A 128 -3.84 1.58 10.70
C ALA A 128 -4.00 1.34 9.20
N ALA A 129 -3.55 2.29 8.38
CA ALA A 129 -3.46 2.12 6.92
C ALA A 129 -2.47 3.14 6.36
N ARG A 130 -1.37 2.62 5.82
CA ARG A 130 -0.32 3.41 5.17
C ARG A 130 0.01 2.72 3.87
N LEU A 131 -0.46 3.30 2.76
CA LEU A 131 -0.47 2.62 1.47
C LEU A 131 0.35 3.35 0.42
N GLU A 132 0.97 2.57 -0.46
CA GLU A 132 1.43 2.99 -1.77
C GLU A 132 0.54 2.27 -2.79
N VAL A 133 -0.24 3.02 -3.54
CA VAL A 133 -1.16 2.45 -4.54
C VAL A 133 -0.54 2.64 -5.92
N TYR A 134 -0.23 1.53 -6.58
CA TYR A 134 0.48 1.53 -7.87
C TYR A 134 -0.54 1.61 -9.01
N LEU A 135 -0.76 2.82 -9.51
CA LEU A 135 -1.79 3.09 -10.52
C LEU A 135 -1.40 2.64 -11.92
N SER A 136 -0.11 2.52 -12.19
CA SER A 136 0.39 2.10 -13.50
C SER A 136 0.58 0.58 -13.54
N ASP A 137 0.01 -0.05 -14.59
CA ASP A 137 0.19 -1.48 -14.83
C ASP A 137 1.51 -1.68 -15.59
N PRO A 138 2.45 -2.48 -15.04
CA PRO A 138 3.74 -2.72 -15.69
C PRO A 138 3.63 -3.29 -17.12
N ARG A 139 2.52 -3.96 -17.44
CA ARG A 139 2.27 -4.50 -18.78
C ARG A 139 1.95 -3.39 -19.78
N GLU A 140 1.38 -2.28 -19.32
CA GLU A 140 1.03 -1.12 -20.15
C GLU A 140 2.10 -0.04 -20.08
N VAL A 141 2.74 0.12 -18.89
CA VAL A 141 3.79 1.10 -18.64
C VAL A 141 5.04 0.35 -18.18
N PRO A 142 5.84 -0.18 -19.12
CA PRO A 142 6.99 -1.02 -18.74
C PRO A 142 8.16 -0.24 -18.12
N ASP A 143 8.28 1.05 -18.41
CA ASP A 143 9.35 1.87 -17.81
C ASP A 143 8.88 2.41 -16.46
N MET A 144 9.56 1.99 -15.40
CA MET A 144 9.22 2.40 -14.03
C MET A 144 9.34 3.91 -13.80
N ALA A 145 10.16 4.61 -14.60
CA ALA A 145 10.28 6.06 -14.52
C ALA A 145 9.00 6.79 -14.92
N ASP A 146 8.09 6.10 -15.61
CA ASP A 146 6.81 6.65 -16.06
C ASP A 146 5.63 6.25 -15.18
N TRP A 147 5.88 5.55 -14.08
CA TRP A 147 4.81 5.08 -13.18
C TRP A 147 4.21 6.20 -12.35
N ASP A 148 2.91 6.06 -12.07
CA ASP A 148 2.18 6.88 -11.13
C ASP A 148 1.84 6.04 -9.90
N THR A 149 2.17 6.57 -8.73
CA THR A 149 1.89 5.94 -7.44
C THR A 149 1.20 6.96 -6.54
N GLU A 150 0.11 6.56 -5.92
CA GLU A 150 -0.58 7.42 -4.96
C GLU A 150 -0.29 6.95 -3.55
N LEU A 151 0.20 7.87 -2.72
CA LEU A 151 0.35 7.63 -1.28
C LEU A 151 -1.00 7.89 -0.61
N GLN A 152 -1.42 6.99 0.27
CA GLN A 152 -2.67 7.11 1.04
C GLN A 152 -2.38 6.77 2.48
N PHE A 153 -2.27 7.77 3.33
CA PHE A 153 -1.93 7.59 4.75
C PHE A 153 -3.12 8.01 5.61
N LYS A 154 -3.65 7.06 6.36
CA LYS A 154 -4.87 7.29 7.16
C LYS A 154 -4.63 8.24 8.32
N LEU A 155 -5.61 9.12 8.54
CA LEU A 155 -5.68 10.04 9.66
C LEU A 155 -6.64 9.52 10.75
N LYS A 156 -6.41 9.95 11.98
CA LYS A 156 -7.33 9.67 13.09
C LYS A 156 -8.66 10.39 12.94
#